data_e251d12a7ff7190778787a72ca448e48
#
_entry.id   e251d12a7ff7190778787a72ca448e48
#
_cell.length_a   1.000
_cell.length_b   1.000
_cell.length_c   1.000
_cell.angle_alpha   90.00
_cell.angle_beta   90.00
_cell.angle_gamma   90.00
#
_symmetry.space_group_name_H-M   'P 1'
#
loop_
_entity.id
_entity.type
_entity.pdbx_description
1 polymer ?
#
loop_
_entity_poly.entity_id
_entity_poly.type
_entity_poly.pdbx_seq_one_letter_code
_entity_poly.pdbx_strand_id
1 'polypeptide(L)'
;MASSYAEKKLKPVLNLQSIEASLRGVQSEFPTINQAMRFSLELMDEEVVENLLSGYSLINHLLEANIELFDLGNSAYLLELNTRVLCGTNEQKRSEYHKHIAANRRYFYERTDAGIQDLSEWYKLHRHESVWYRAASIYIRMLSEPQVFIEGNDRTGALVISYILAKQGQAPFVLTTANAEAYFKISSLIKQLPRNGLVKMFRLPFLKVQIADFLKNQAHTWCLK
;
A
#
# COMPACT_ATOMS: atom_id res chain seq x y z
N MET A 1 44.49 8.75 -13.43
CA MET A 1 43.46 7.74 -13.67
C MET A 1 42.74 7.50 -12.36
N ALA A 2 41.64 8.20 -12.11
CA ALA A 2 40.83 8.00 -10.92
C ALA A 2 39.73 6.97 -11.27
N SER A 3 39.88 5.78 -10.68
CA SER A 3 38.89 4.71 -10.79
C SER A 3 37.65 5.12 -10.01
N SER A 4 36.58 5.47 -10.71
CA SER A 4 35.26 5.67 -10.15
C SER A 4 34.71 4.30 -9.72
N TYR A 5 34.91 3.93 -8.47
CA TYR A 5 34.12 2.90 -7.83
C TYR A 5 32.71 3.48 -7.63
N ALA A 6 31.83 3.23 -8.59
CA ALA A 6 30.40 3.40 -8.36
C ALA A 6 30.03 2.42 -7.24
N GLU A 7 29.81 2.95 -6.03
CA GLU A 7 29.24 2.18 -4.92
C GLU A 7 27.95 1.53 -5.45
N LYS A 8 27.98 0.21 -5.54
CA LYS A 8 26.83 -0.61 -5.89
C LYS A 8 25.84 -0.45 -4.73
N LYS A 9 24.94 0.54 -4.82
CA LYS A 9 23.87 0.76 -3.85
C LYS A 9 23.18 -0.58 -3.66
N LEU A 10 23.33 -1.19 -2.49
CA LEU A 10 22.62 -2.42 -2.12
C LEU A 10 21.13 -2.17 -2.35
N LYS A 11 20.50 -3.02 -3.14
CA LYS A 11 19.06 -2.93 -3.38
C LYS A 11 18.35 -3.29 -2.08
N PRO A 12 17.36 -2.51 -1.65
CA PRO A 12 16.61 -2.84 -0.45
C PRO A 12 15.89 -4.18 -0.65
N VAL A 13 16.09 -5.09 0.27
CA VAL A 13 15.43 -6.40 0.30
C VAL A 13 14.60 -6.46 1.58
N LEU A 14 13.33 -6.87 1.45
CA LEU A 14 12.43 -6.95 2.58
C LEU A 14 12.74 -8.17 3.45
N ASN A 15 12.69 -7.99 4.76
CA ASN A 15 12.76 -9.08 5.72
C ASN A 15 11.37 -9.70 5.91
N LEU A 16 10.97 -10.60 5.00
CA LEU A 16 9.64 -11.20 5.01
C LEU A 16 9.33 -11.94 6.31
N GLN A 17 10.32 -12.55 6.94
CA GLN A 17 10.15 -13.27 8.20
C GLN A 17 9.78 -12.32 9.36
N SER A 18 10.44 -11.17 9.44
CA SER A 18 10.11 -10.15 10.44
C SER A 18 8.76 -9.50 10.16
N ILE A 19 8.41 -9.31 8.88
CA ILE A 19 7.10 -8.80 8.46
C ILE A 19 6.00 -9.79 8.86
N GLU A 20 6.20 -11.08 8.62
CA GLU A 20 5.27 -12.12 9.05
C GLU A 20 5.06 -12.10 10.56
N ALA A 21 6.12 -12.09 11.35
CA ALA A 21 6.03 -12.03 12.79
C ALA A 21 5.21 -10.82 13.28
N SER A 22 5.38 -9.67 12.63
CA SER A 22 4.61 -8.46 12.94
C SER A 22 3.13 -8.61 12.61
N LEU A 23 2.79 -9.11 11.42
CA LEU A 23 1.40 -9.30 10.99
C LEU A 23 0.68 -10.33 11.87
N ARG A 24 1.35 -11.41 12.27
CA ARG A 24 0.81 -12.40 13.20
C ARG A 24 0.60 -11.82 14.60
N GLY A 25 1.48 -10.92 15.05
CA GLY A 25 1.27 -10.16 16.28
C GLY A 25 -0.01 -9.31 16.23
N VAL A 26 -0.23 -8.60 15.13
CA VAL A 26 -1.48 -7.82 14.92
C VAL A 26 -2.69 -8.75 14.87
N GLN A 27 -2.59 -9.89 14.18
CA GLN A 27 -3.67 -10.88 14.10
C GLN A 27 -4.10 -11.35 15.48
N SER A 28 -3.15 -11.69 16.36
CA SER A 28 -3.45 -12.16 17.72
C SER A 28 -4.09 -11.07 18.59
N GLU A 29 -3.72 -9.82 18.42
CA GLU A 29 -4.24 -8.66 19.16
C GLU A 29 -5.47 -8.01 18.48
N PHE A 30 -5.86 -8.51 17.31
CA PHE A 30 -6.90 -7.87 16.49
C PHE A 30 -8.25 -7.70 17.20
N PRO A 31 -8.73 -8.65 18.02
CA PRO A 31 -9.96 -8.45 18.79
C PRO A 31 -9.91 -7.21 19.69
N THR A 32 -8.77 -6.99 20.38
CA THR A 32 -8.55 -5.83 21.24
C THR A 32 -8.49 -4.54 20.43
N ILE A 33 -7.75 -4.56 19.31
CA ILE A 33 -7.65 -3.42 18.39
C ILE A 33 -9.02 -3.04 17.84
N ASN A 34 -9.82 -4.04 17.42
CA ASN A 34 -11.15 -3.81 16.86
C ASN A 34 -12.12 -3.24 17.91
N GLN A 35 -12.03 -3.69 19.17
CA GLN A 35 -12.84 -3.12 20.26
C GLN A 35 -12.52 -1.64 20.54
N ALA A 36 -11.28 -1.21 20.34
CA ALA A 36 -10.87 0.18 20.50
C ALA A 36 -11.37 1.09 19.37
N MET A 37 -11.87 0.51 18.28
CA MET A 37 -12.37 1.26 17.12
C MET A 37 -13.84 1.63 17.29
N ARG A 38 -14.24 2.78 16.73
CA ARG A 38 -15.65 3.24 16.71
C ARG A 38 -16.49 2.59 15.60
N PHE A 39 -15.86 1.71 14.80
CA PHE A 39 -16.48 1.02 13.66
C PHE A 39 -15.88 -0.38 13.61
N SER A 40 -16.63 -1.32 13.07
CA SER A 40 -16.15 -2.70 12.91
C SER A 40 -15.13 -2.76 11.77
N LEU A 41 -14.00 -3.37 12.05
CA LEU A 41 -12.98 -3.70 11.05
C LEU A 41 -13.29 -5.08 10.45
N GLU A 42 -12.88 -5.27 9.21
CA GLU A 42 -12.82 -6.61 8.61
C GLU A 42 -11.82 -7.47 9.38
N LEU A 43 -12.17 -8.72 9.65
CA LEU A 43 -11.33 -9.62 10.45
C LEU A 43 -9.95 -9.81 9.80
N MET A 44 -8.93 -9.83 10.64
CA MET A 44 -7.57 -10.18 10.24
C MET A 44 -7.33 -11.66 10.53
N ASP A 45 -7.95 -12.52 9.73
CA ASP A 45 -7.80 -13.97 9.84
C ASP A 45 -6.50 -14.48 9.18
N GLU A 46 -6.28 -15.79 9.20
CA GLU A 46 -5.09 -16.42 8.62
C GLU A 46 -4.97 -16.13 7.12
N GLU A 47 -6.07 -16.16 6.39
CA GLU A 47 -6.08 -15.89 4.96
C GLU A 47 -5.65 -14.46 4.65
N VAL A 48 -6.10 -13.47 5.42
CA VAL A 48 -5.69 -12.08 5.26
C VAL A 48 -4.19 -11.91 5.51
N VAL A 49 -3.62 -12.58 6.52
CA VAL A 49 -2.18 -12.53 6.79
C VAL A 49 -1.39 -13.15 5.66
N GLU A 50 -1.76 -14.35 5.19
CA GLU A 50 -1.10 -15.03 4.06
C GLU A 50 -1.17 -14.20 2.76
N ASN A 51 -2.32 -13.60 2.48
CA ASN A 51 -2.52 -12.74 1.32
C ASN A 51 -1.63 -11.49 1.38
N LEU A 52 -1.50 -10.86 2.54
CA LEU A 52 -0.58 -9.73 2.75
C LEU A 52 0.88 -10.14 2.57
N LEU A 53 1.30 -11.29 3.13
CA LEU A 53 2.66 -11.81 2.95
C LEU A 53 2.97 -12.11 1.48
N SER A 54 2.01 -12.66 0.76
CA SER A 54 2.09 -12.84 -0.70
C SER A 54 2.28 -11.49 -1.43
N GLY A 55 1.60 -10.43 -0.98
CA GLY A 55 1.79 -9.07 -1.47
C GLY A 55 3.18 -8.53 -1.20
N TYR A 56 3.70 -8.66 0.03
CA TYR A 56 5.08 -8.27 0.38
C TYR A 56 6.13 -9.06 -0.41
N SER A 57 5.88 -10.34 -0.68
CA SER A 57 6.75 -11.15 -1.54
C SER A 57 6.83 -10.59 -2.97
N LEU A 58 5.70 -10.15 -3.53
CA LEU A 58 5.70 -9.47 -4.84
C LEU A 58 6.49 -8.15 -4.78
N ILE A 59 6.28 -7.34 -3.75
CA ILE A 59 7.05 -6.09 -3.57
C ILE A 59 8.54 -6.38 -3.54
N ASN A 60 8.96 -7.39 -2.79
CA ASN A 60 10.37 -7.77 -2.72
C ASN A 60 10.94 -8.11 -4.11
N HIS A 61 10.21 -8.91 -4.89
CA HIS A 61 10.57 -9.21 -6.27
C HIS A 61 10.67 -7.94 -7.15
N LEU A 62 9.72 -7.02 -7.03
CA LEU A 62 9.74 -5.76 -7.80
C LEU A 62 10.96 -4.89 -7.45
N LEU A 63 11.34 -4.84 -6.17
CA LEU A 63 12.53 -4.13 -5.69
C LEU A 63 13.81 -4.77 -6.22
N GLU A 64 13.95 -6.09 -6.12
CA GLU A 64 15.11 -6.84 -6.62
C GLU A 64 15.27 -6.69 -8.14
N ALA A 65 14.16 -6.78 -8.89
CA ALA A 65 14.13 -6.61 -10.33
C ALA A 65 14.24 -5.13 -10.78
N ASN A 66 14.23 -4.18 -9.84
CA ASN A 66 14.23 -2.74 -10.09
C ASN A 66 13.06 -2.27 -10.98
N ILE A 67 11.90 -2.89 -10.85
CA ILE A 67 10.70 -2.55 -11.62
C ILE A 67 10.06 -1.29 -11.05
N GLU A 68 9.69 -0.34 -11.91
CA GLU A 68 8.98 0.91 -11.55
C GLU A 68 7.47 0.67 -11.57
N LEU A 69 6.86 0.55 -10.38
CA LEU A 69 5.45 0.17 -10.22
C LEU A 69 4.47 1.13 -10.90
N PHE A 70 4.81 2.43 -10.97
CA PHE A 70 3.96 3.48 -11.54
C PHE A 70 4.21 3.76 -13.03
N ASP A 71 5.07 3.00 -13.69
CA ASP A 71 5.14 3.04 -15.14
C ASP A 71 3.93 2.34 -15.74
N LEU A 72 3.32 2.96 -16.77
CA LEU A 72 2.08 2.43 -17.36
C LEU A 72 2.25 1.01 -17.91
N GLY A 73 3.43 0.66 -18.43
CA GLY A 73 3.75 -0.70 -18.86
C GLY A 73 3.77 -1.72 -17.70
N ASN A 74 3.88 -1.27 -16.45
CA ASN A 74 3.97 -2.09 -15.25
C ASN A 74 2.68 -2.10 -14.42
N SER A 75 1.62 -1.45 -14.90
CA SER A 75 0.34 -1.31 -14.20
C SER A 75 -0.29 -2.65 -13.77
N ALA A 76 0.02 -3.73 -14.50
CA ALA A 76 -0.42 -5.08 -14.17
C ALA A 76 0.07 -5.53 -12.78
N TYR A 77 1.21 -5.02 -12.27
CA TYR A 77 1.69 -5.35 -10.93
C TYR A 77 0.85 -4.70 -9.83
N LEU A 78 0.31 -3.49 -10.05
CA LEU A 78 -0.64 -2.88 -9.11
C LEU A 78 -1.93 -3.71 -9.00
N LEU A 79 -2.44 -4.18 -10.14
CA LEU A 79 -3.59 -5.07 -10.18
C LEU A 79 -3.28 -6.42 -9.52
N GLU A 80 -2.09 -6.97 -9.76
CA GLU A 80 -1.65 -8.21 -9.13
C GLU A 80 -1.49 -8.07 -7.61
N LEU A 81 -0.99 -6.93 -7.10
CA LEU A 81 -0.96 -6.65 -5.65
C LEU A 81 -2.38 -6.69 -5.05
N ASN A 82 -3.34 -6.06 -5.72
CA ASN A 82 -4.73 -6.11 -5.27
C ASN A 82 -5.32 -7.52 -5.36
N THR A 83 -5.06 -8.26 -6.44
CA THR A 83 -5.51 -9.66 -6.58
C THR A 83 -4.93 -10.54 -5.46
N ARG A 84 -3.65 -10.36 -5.10
CA ARG A 84 -3.04 -11.10 -3.97
C ARG A 84 -3.67 -10.76 -2.64
N VAL A 85 -4.00 -9.50 -2.43
CA VAL A 85 -4.71 -9.05 -1.21
C VAL A 85 -6.08 -9.72 -1.07
N LEU A 86 -6.78 -9.96 -2.19
CA LEU A 86 -8.13 -10.53 -2.19
C LEU A 86 -8.14 -12.05 -2.11
N CYS A 87 -7.28 -12.73 -2.85
CA CYS A 87 -7.34 -14.19 -3.00
C CYS A 87 -5.96 -14.88 -3.08
N GLY A 88 -4.88 -14.18 -2.72
CA GLY A 88 -3.54 -14.76 -2.68
C GLY A 88 -3.02 -15.22 -4.04
N THR A 89 -2.24 -16.30 -4.02
CA THR A 89 -1.66 -16.95 -5.22
C THR A 89 -2.28 -18.31 -5.53
N ASN A 90 -3.22 -18.78 -4.73
CA ASN A 90 -3.86 -20.07 -4.90
C ASN A 90 -4.74 -20.08 -6.17
N GLU A 91 -4.42 -20.93 -7.13
CA GLU A 91 -5.13 -20.99 -8.43
C GLU A 91 -6.61 -21.35 -8.29
N GLN A 92 -6.97 -22.24 -7.37
CA GLN A 92 -8.37 -22.61 -7.13
C GLN A 92 -9.16 -21.40 -6.62
N LYS A 93 -8.65 -20.68 -5.61
CA LYS A 93 -9.29 -19.45 -5.12
C LYS A 93 -9.41 -18.40 -6.21
N ARG A 94 -8.36 -18.19 -7.01
CA ARG A 94 -8.41 -17.27 -8.16
C ARG A 94 -9.45 -17.68 -9.20
N SER A 95 -9.63 -18.98 -9.42
CA SER A 95 -10.68 -19.50 -10.29
C SER A 95 -12.08 -19.22 -9.74
N GLU A 96 -12.28 -19.39 -8.44
CA GLU A 96 -13.54 -19.07 -7.75
C GLU A 96 -13.85 -17.56 -7.83
N TYR A 97 -12.84 -16.72 -7.67
CA TYR A 97 -12.93 -15.25 -7.72
C TYR A 97 -12.79 -14.65 -9.13
N HIS A 98 -12.73 -15.46 -10.19
CA HIS A 98 -12.41 -14.97 -11.55
C HIS A 98 -13.33 -13.84 -12.04
N LYS A 99 -14.63 -13.88 -11.72
CA LYS A 99 -15.58 -12.81 -12.11
C LYS A 99 -15.27 -11.51 -11.40
N HIS A 100 -14.94 -11.58 -10.11
CA HIS A 100 -14.56 -10.41 -9.32
C HIS A 100 -13.23 -9.81 -9.79
N ILE A 101 -12.24 -10.67 -10.06
CA ILE A 101 -10.94 -10.26 -10.63
C ILE A 101 -11.14 -9.56 -11.98
N ALA A 102 -11.98 -10.13 -12.85
CA ALA A 102 -12.28 -9.52 -14.15
C ALA A 102 -13.01 -8.17 -14.03
N ALA A 103 -13.98 -8.07 -13.11
CA ALA A 103 -14.69 -6.82 -12.84
C ALA A 103 -13.74 -5.75 -12.28
N ASN A 104 -12.89 -6.13 -11.33
CA ASN A 104 -11.89 -5.22 -10.73
C ASN A 104 -10.85 -4.74 -11.75
N ARG A 105 -10.39 -5.64 -12.65
CA ARG A 105 -9.51 -5.29 -13.76
C ARG A 105 -10.16 -4.27 -14.71
N ARG A 106 -11.43 -4.48 -15.07
CA ARG A 106 -12.17 -3.53 -15.90
C ARG A 106 -12.29 -2.19 -15.22
N TYR A 107 -12.71 -2.18 -13.96
CA TYR A 107 -12.83 -0.97 -13.14
C TYR A 107 -11.51 -0.18 -13.07
N PHE A 108 -10.39 -0.87 -12.88
CA PHE A 108 -9.06 -0.28 -12.78
C PHE A 108 -8.57 0.38 -14.07
N TYR A 109 -8.85 -0.24 -15.24
CA TYR A 109 -8.35 0.26 -16.53
C TYR A 109 -9.31 1.19 -17.27
N GLU A 110 -10.61 1.02 -17.13
CA GLU A 110 -11.59 1.76 -17.93
C GLU A 110 -11.99 3.11 -17.30
N ARG A 111 -11.61 3.36 -16.07
CA ARG A 111 -11.93 4.62 -15.40
C ARG A 111 -10.94 5.71 -15.72
N THR A 112 -11.50 6.91 -16.02
CA THR A 112 -10.72 8.11 -16.33
C THR A 112 -10.51 9.01 -15.12
N ASP A 113 -11.33 8.88 -14.08
CA ASP A 113 -11.37 9.80 -12.93
C ASP A 113 -10.68 9.28 -11.66
N ALA A 114 -10.30 8.01 -11.62
CA ALA A 114 -9.64 7.37 -10.47
C ALA A 114 -8.83 6.13 -10.84
N GLY A 115 -8.65 5.87 -12.12
CA GLY A 115 -7.95 4.69 -12.61
C GLY A 115 -6.43 4.82 -12.51
N ILE A 116 -5.77 3.82 -13.07
CA ILE A 116 -4.31 3.72 -13.07
C ILE A 116 -3.62 4.90 -13.73
N GLN A 117 -4.23 5.46 -14.79
CA GLN A 117 -3.64 6.59 -15.50
C GLN A 117 -3.51 7.80 -14.58
N ASP A 118 -4.60 8.20 -13.90
CA ASP A 118 -4.60 9.31 -12.92
C ASP A 118 -3.56 9.09 -11.81
N LEU A 119 -3.47 7.86 -11.30
CA LEU A 119 -2.52 7.51 -10.23
C LEU A 119 -1.06 7.61 -10.71
N SER A 120 -0.75 7.07 -11.89
CA SER A 120 0.61 7.07 -12.47
C SER A 120 1.06 8.46 -12.88
N GLU A 121 0.18 9.24 -13.53
CA GLU A 121 0.46 10.62 -13.91
C GLU A 121 0.71 11.47 -12.66
N TRP A 122 -0.14 11.34 -11.65
CA TRP A 122 0.05 12.07 -10.40
C TRP A 122 1.41 11.74 -9.76
N TYR A 123 1.77 10.45 -9.66
CA TYR A 123 3.04 10.02 -9.07
C TYR A 123 4.25 10.59 -9.81
N LYS A 124 4.20 10.62 -11.13
CA LYS A 124 5.27 11.18 -11.98
C LYS A 124 5.42 12.70 -11.83
N LEU A 125 4.30 13.42 -11.79
CA LEU A 125 4.29 14.88 -11.61
C LEU A 125 4.88 15.31 -10.26
N HIS A 126 4.66 14.52 -9.22
CA HIS A 126 5.08 14.85 -7.85
C HIS A 126 6.41 14.19 -7.42
N ARG A 127 7.22 13.76 -8.40
CA ARG A 127 8.53 13.11 -8.11
C ARG A 127 9.50 13.96 -7.28
N HIS A 128 9.31 15.28 -7.24
CA HIS A 128 10.15 16.23 -6.48
C HIS A 128 9.74 16.33 -5.00
N GLU A 129 8.57 15.87 -4.64
CA GLU A 129 8.16 15.83 -3.24
C GLU A 129 8.95 14.77 -2.46
N SER A 130 9.02 14.94 -1.15
CA SER A 130 9.62 13.91 -0.29
C SER A 130 8.90 12.56 -0.46
N VAL A 131 9.62 11.47 -0.27
CA VAL A 131 9.04 10.13 -0.39
C VAL A 131 7.84 9.92 0.53
N TRP A 132 7.88 10.49 1.73
CA TRP A 132 6.81 10.43 2.71
C TRP A 132 5.53 11.11 2.22
N TYR A 133 5.66 12.29 1.63
CA TYR A 133 4.54 13.02 1.04
C TYR A 133 3.97 12.31 -0.18
N ARG A 134 4.82 11.72 -1.02
CA ARG A 134 4.37 10.91 -2.16
C ARG A 134 3.60 9.68 -1.71
N ALA A 135 4.13 8.92 -0.75
CA ALA A 135 3.48 7.75 -0.18
C ALA A 135 2.12 8.10 0.44
N ALA A 136 2.07 9.16 1.26
CA ALA A 136 0.82 9.66 1.85
C ALA A 136 -0.21 10.06 0.80
N SER A 137 0.21 10.77 -0.24
CA SER A 137 -0.70 11.22 -1.31
C SER A 137 -1.24 10.08 -2.16
N ILE A 138 -0.40 9.09 -2.48
CA ILE A 138 -0.84 7.89 -3.20
C ILE A 138 -1.86 7.12 -2.35
N TYR A 139 -1.60 6.95 -1.05
CA TYR A 139 -2.53 6.29 -0.14
C TYR A 139 -3.89 7.00 -0.10
N ILE A 140 -3.88 8.32 0.07
CA ILE A 140 -5.12 9.14 0.03
C ILE A 140 -5.87 8.93 -1.29
N ARG A 141 -5.15 8.93 -2.43
CA ARG A 141 -5.79 8.73 -3.75
C ARG A 141 -6.40 7.35 -3.90
N MET A 142 -5.74 6.33 -3.37
CA MET A 142 -6.25 4.95 -3.45
C MET A 142 -7.52 4.75 -2.64
N LEU A 143 -7.63 5.41 -1.48
CA LEU A 143 -8.74 5.21 -0.54
C LEU A 143 -9.89 6.21 -0.70
N SER A 144 -9.65 7.40 -1.29
CA SER A 144 -10.70 8.41 -1.48
C SER A 144 -11.71 7.97 -2.53
N GLU A 145 -13.00 8.27 -2.30
CA GLU A 145 -14.07 8.01 -3.27
C GLU A 145 -13.94 8.90 -4.52
N PRO A 146 -14.09 8.31 -5.71
CA PRO A 146 -14.17 6.89 -6.00
C PRO A 146 -12.80 6.20 -5.86
N GLN A 147 -12.77 5.03 -5.22
CA GLN A 147 -11.54 4.27 -4.94
C GLN A 147 -10.92 3.70 -6.22
N VAL A 148 -9.63 3.32 -6.16
CA VAL A 148 -8.90 2.78 -7.33
C VAL A 148 -9.36 1.38 -7.70
N PHE A 149 -9.70 0.56 -6.72
CA PHE A 149 -10.22 -0.79 -6.89
C PHE A 149 -11.63 -0.89 -6.32
N ILE A 150 -12.38 -1.90 -6.74
CA ILE A 150 -13.71 -2.20 -6.19
C ILE A 150 -13.57 -2.57 -4.70
N GLU A 151 -12.51 -3.31 -4.34
CA GLU A 151 -12.28 -3.84 -3.00
C GLU A 151 -10.77 -3.95 -2.70
N GLY A 152 -10.41 -4.10 -1.40
CA GLY A 152 -9.03 -4.34 -0.97
C GLY A 152 -8.13 -3.10 -1.00
N ASN A 153 -8.69 -1.88 -1.13
CA ASN A 153 -7.91 -0.65 -1.28
C ASN A 153 -7.01 -0.35 -0.07
N ASP A 154 -7.45 -0.60 1.17
CA ASP A 154 -6.63 -0.39 2.38
C ASP A 154 -5.37 -1.25 2.36
N ARG A 155 -5.55 -2.55 2.19
CA ARG A 155 -4.47 -3.53 2.20
C ARG A 155 -3.51 -3.32 1.03
N THR A 156 -4.07 -3.10 -0.17
CA THR A 156 -3.25 -2.78 -1.36
C THR A 156 -2.53 -1.45 -1.18
N GLY A 157 -3.18 -0.44 -0.61
CA GLY A 157 -2.57 0.86 -0.31
C GLY A 157 -1.39 0.75 0.65
N ALA A 158 -1.49 -0.06 1.71
CA ALA A 158 -0.38 -0.33 2.63
C ALA A 158 0.82 -0.97 1.92
N LEU A 159 0.58 -1.94 1.04
CA LEU A 159 1.61 -2.56 0.21
C LEU A 159 2.26 -1.56 -0.74
N VAL A 160 1.47 -0.70 -1.39
CA VAL A 160 1.98 0.33 -2.31
C VAL A 160 2.82 1.37 -1.57
N ILE A 161 2.40 1.82 -0.38
CA ILE A 161 3.23 2.68 0.49
C ILE A 161 4.57 2.01 0.78
N SER A 162 4.55 0.73 1.17
CA SER A 162 5.75 -0.03 1.49
C SER A 162 6.71 -0.10 0.30
N TYR A 163 6.18 -0.34 -0.91
CA TYR A 163 6.97 -0.30 -2.14
C TYR A 163 7.60 1.08 -2.36
N ILE A 164 6.80 2.17 -2.26
CA ILE A 164 7.29 3.54 -2.50
C ILE A 164 8.43 3.88 -1.55
N LEU A 165 8.28 3.57 -0.27
CA LEU A 165 9.29 3.84 0.76
C LEU A 165 10.56 3.01 0.52
N ALA A 166 10.42 1.69 0.36
CA ALA A 166 11.57 0.79 0.18
C ALA A 166 12.32 1.08 -1.13
N LYS A 167 11.63 1.42 -2.22
CA LYS A 167 12.26 1.82 -3.49
C LYS A 167 13.18 3.03 -3.36
N GLN A 168 12.96 3.88 -2.38
CA GLN A 168 13.78 5.06 -2.08
C GLN A 168 14.74 4.82 -0.90
N GLY A 169 14.95 3.57 -0.50
CA GLY A 169 15.87 3.20 0.57
C GLY A 169 15.36 3.53 1.97
N GLN A 170 14.06 3.79 2.12
CA GLN A 170 13.41 3.94 3.42
C GLN A 170 12.85 2.60 3.89
N ALA A 171 12.70 2.46 5.21
CA ALA A 171 12.02 1.29 5.75
C ALA A 171 10.57 1.21 5.24
N PRO A 172 10.07 0.01 4.85
CA PRO A 172 8.69 -0.15 4.42
C PRO A 172 7.72 0.12 5.56
N PHE A 173 6.50 0.51 5.23
CA PHE A 173 5.41 0.51 6.19
C PHE A 173 4.94 -0.93 6.43
N VAL A 174 4.92 -1.35 7.67
CA VAL A 174 4.39 -2.65 8.10
C VAL A 174 3.45 -2.43 9.28
N LEU A 175 2.30 -3.09 9.25
CA LEU A 175 1.35 -3.05 10.35
C LEU A 175 1.94 -3.77 11.56
N THR A 176 1.88 -3.11 12.72
CA THR A 176 2.34 -3.60 14.02
C THR A 176 1.25 -3.40 15.05
N THR A 177 1.30 -4.09 16.18
CA THR A 177 0.36 -3.85 17.30
C THR A 177 0.39 -2.42 17.81
N ALA A 178 1.55 -1.76 17.72
CA ALA A 178 1.73 -0.37 18.17
C ALA A 178 1.11 0.66 17.21
N ASN A 179 1.04 0.37 15.88
CA ASN A 179 0.57 1.34 14.89
C ASN A 179 -0.81 1.03 14.30
N ALA A 180 -1.35 -0.17 14.53
CA ALA A 180 -2.58 -0.63 13.89
C ALA A 180 -3.78 0.28 14.16
N GLU A 181 -3.99 0.67 15.42
CA GLU A 181 -5.11 1.55 15.78
C GLU A 181 -5.04 2.89 15.06
N ALA A 182 -3.86 3.53 15.04
CA ALA A 182 -3.64 4.80 14.35
C ALA A 182 -3.83 4.65 12.84
N TYR A 183 -3.31 3.57 12.25
CA TYR A 183 -3.48 3.26 10.83
C TYR A 183 -4.95 3.13 10.43
N PHE A 184 -5.75 2.33 11.15
CA PHE A 184 -7.16 2.13 10.84
C PHE A 184 -7.99 3.40 11.04
N LYS A 185 -7.67 4.23 12.04
CA LYS A 185 -8.29 5.56 12.21
C LYS A 185 -8.02 6.47 11.01
N ILE A 186 -6.77 6.56 10.57
CA ILE A 186 -6.37 7.35 9.39
C ILE A 186 -7.09 6.85 8.13
N SER A 187 -7.09 5.55 7.90
CA SER A 187 -7.77 4.93 6.77
C SER A 187 -9.26 5.27 6.73
N SER A 188 -9.94 5.15 7.87
CA SER A 188 -11.36 5.51 7.99
C SER A 188 -11.62 6.99 7.69
N LEU A 189 -10.76 7.89 8.17
CA LEU A 189 -10.88 9.32 7.88
C LEU A 189 -10.75 9.61 6.37
N ILE A 190 -9.83 8.94 5.67
CA ILE A 190 -9.64 9.12 4.23
C ILE A 190 -10.89 8.68 3.47
N LYS A 191 -11.45 7.51 3.80
CA LYS A 191 -12.65 6.96 3.14
C LYS A 191 -13.87 7.87 3.27
N GLN A 192 -13.95 8.64 4.35
CA GLN A 192 -15.04 9.61 4.58
C GLN A 192 -14.84 10.94 3.83
N LEU A 193 -13.68 11.18 3.21
CA LEU A 193 -13.43 12.39 2.47
C LEU A 193 -14.01 12.29 1.05
N PRO A 194 -14.95 13.18 0.67
CA PRO A 194 -15.41 13.23 -0.70
C PRO A 194 -14.24 13.59 -1.63
N ARG A 195 -14.14 12.94 -2.79
CA ARG A 195 -13.03 13.19 -3.73
C ARG A 195 -13.06 14.61 -4.30
N ASN A 196 -14.22 15.24 -4.38
CA ASN A 196 -14.42 16.58 -4.91
C ASN A 196 -15.12 17.47 -3.88
N GLY A 197 -14.74 18.75 -3.82
CA GLY A 197 -15.40 19.76 -3.01
C GLY A 197 -14.46 20.64 -2.19
N LEU A 198 -14.99 21.77 -1.69
CA LEU A 198 -14.26 22.74 -0.88
C LEU A 198 -13.66 22.11 0.39
N VAL A 199 -14.41 21.20 1.04
CA VAL A 199 -13.96 20.50 2.25
C VAL A 199 -12.67 19.73 2.01
N LYS A 200 -12.54 19.11 0.84
CA LYS A 200 -11.31 18.39 0.47
C LYS A 200 -10.13 19.36 0.32
N MET A 201 -10.33 20.48 -0.35
CA MET A 201 -9.29 21.46 -0.61
C MET A 201 -8.62 21.94 0.69
N PHE A 202 -9.36 22.07 1.77
CA PHE A 202 -8.84 22.50 3.08
C PHE A 202 -8.30 21.35 3.93
N ARG A 203 -8.93 20.17 3.90
CA ARG A 203 -8.54 19.04 4.76
C ARG A 203 -7.40 18.19 4.20
N LEU A 204 -7.27 18.11 2.88
CA LEU A 204 -6.32 17.24 2.21
C LEU A 204 -4.87 17.58 2.52
N PRO A 205 -4.42 18.86 2.49
CA PRO A 205 -3.05 19.21 2.84
C PRO A 205 -2.70 18.81 4.27
N PHE A 206 -3.61 19.06 5.22
CA PHE A 206 -3.39 18.67 6.62
C PHE A 206 -3.31 17.16 6.80
N LEU A 207 -4.23 16.42 6.19
CA LEU A 207 -4.22 14.95 6.24
C LEU A 207 -2.98 14.35 5.59
N LYS A 208 -2.51 14.94 4.48
CA LYS A 208 -1.28 14.53 3.81
C LYS A 208 -0.07 14.68 4.74
N VAL A 209 0.06 15.81 5.46
CA VAL A 209 1.11 16.02 6.46
C VAL A 209 1.00 14.98 7.56
N GLN A 210 -0.19 14.80 8.13
CA GLN A 210 -0.42 13.86 9.23
C GLN A 210 -0.03 12.42 8.85
N ILE A 211 -0.39 11.97 7.63
CA ILE A 211 -0.03 10.63 7.14
C ILE A 211 1.46 10.54 6.88
N ALA A 212 2.07 11.56 6.28
CA ALA A 212 3.51 11.56 6.01
C ALA A 212 4.32 11.46 7.31
N ASP A 213 3.94 12.22 8.34
CA ASP A 213 4.55 12.16 9.67
C ASP A 213 4.31 10.81 10.35
N PHE A 214 3.09 10.27 10.26
CA PHE A 214 2.78 8.92 10.74
C PHE A 214 3.71 7.89 10.09
N LEU A 215 3.80 7.86 8.77
CA LEU A 215 4.66 6.91 8.06
C LEU A 215 6.13 7.05 8.44
N LYS A 216 6.62 8.29 8.57
CA LYS A 216 8.00 8.56 8.96
C LYS A 216 8.30 8.07 10.37
N ASN A 217 7.38 8.26 11.31
CA ASN A 217 7.53 7.84 12.70
C ASN A 217 7.35 6.32 12.88
N GLN A 218 6.73 5.63 11.91
CA GLN A 218 6.51 4.18 11.91
C GLN A 218 7.46 3.42 10.96
N ALA A 219 8.56 4.08 10.53
CA ALA A 219 9.58 3.44 9.69
C ALA A 219 10.40 2.45 10.52
N HIS A 220 10.20 1.16 10.29
CA HIS A 220 10.85 0.09 11.04
C HIS A 220 12.01 -0.52 10.22
N THR A 221 13.25 -0.19 10.59
CA THR A 221 14.46 -0.69 9.89
C THR A 221 14.62 -2.20 9.96
N TRP A 222 14.03 -2.88 10.96
CA TRP A 222 14.02 -4.34 11.05
C TRP A 222 13.26 -5.04 9.91
N CYS A 223 12.46 -4.33 9.15
CA CYS A 223 11.78 -4.85 7.96
C CYS A 223 12.70 -4.95 6.72
N LEU A 224 13.93 -4.44 6.79
CA LEU A 224 14.92 -4.52 5.73
C LEU A 224 16.02 -5.54 6.08
N LYS A 225 16.58 -6.19 5.05
CA LYS A 225 17.78 -7.03 5.16
C LYS A 225 19.01 -6.25 4.78
#